data_82b36366b190b3b5806e3556e49d7b1f
#
_entry.id   82b36366b190b3b5806e3556e49d7b1f
#
_cell.length_a   1.000
_cell.length_b   1.000
_cell.length_c   1.000
_cell.angle_alpha   90.00
_cell.angle_beta   90.00
_cell.angle_gamma   90.00
#
_symmetry.space_group_name_H-M   'P 1'
#
loop_
_entity.id
_entity.type
_entity.pdbx_description
1 polymer ?
#
loop_
_entity_poly.entity_id
_entity_poly.type
_entity_poly.pdbx_seq_one_letter_code
_entity_poly.pdbx_strand_id
1 'polypeptide(L)'
;MWYEEAVFYQVFPLGFCDGLRDNDGVMNRCISEFADWIPHLQKLGADAVYFSPIFESDYHGYDTRDYRVIDKRIGSNKNFAELVSKLHEAGIKVVIDGVFNHVGRGFFAFKDVCEKKWDSAYKDWFNISFDGNSPYNDGFWYEGWEGYYNLVKLNLNNPDEVNYLIE
;
A
#
# COMPACT_ATOMS: atom_id res chain seq x y z
N MET A 1 -7.98 -14.85 20.81
CA MET A 1 -7.07 -15.03 19.65
C MET A 1 -5.72 -14.44 20.01
N TRP A 2 -4.62 -14.81 19.32
CA TRP A 2 -3.26 -14.38 19.70
C TRP A 2 -3.10 -12.86 19.82
N TYR A 3 -3.82 -12.09 19.01
CA TYR A 3 -3.72 -10.62 18.95
C TYR A 3 -4.50 -9.91 20.09
N GLU A 4 -5.33 -10.60 20.87
CA GLU A 4 -6.14 -9.97 21.93
C GLU A 4 -5.29 -9.52 23.13
N GLU A 5 -4.16 -10.20 23.35
CA GLU A 5 -3.23 -9.89 24.44
C GLU A 5 -1.86 -9.42 23.92
N ALA A 6 -1.69 -9.35 22.59
CA ALA A 6 -0.41 -9.04 21.97
C ALA A 6 -0.04 -7.55 22.08
N VAL A 7 1.23 -7.31 22.34
CA VAL A 7 1.83 -5.97 22.27
C VAL A 7 2.30 -5.71 20.83
N PHE A 8 1.72 -4.70 20.19
CA PHE A 8 2.08 -4.29 18.83
C PHE A 8 3.03 -3.11 18.85
N TYR A 9 4.07 -3.19 18.03
CA TYR A 9 4.96 -2.07 17.72
C TYR A 9 4.69 -1.60 16.30
N GLN A 10 4.22 -0.37 16.12
CA GLN A 10 3.93 0.18 14.80
C GLN A 10 5.14 0.88 14.20
N VAL A 11 5.35 0.68 12.89
CA VAL A 11 6.38 1.34 12.10
C VAL A 11 5.74 1.99 10.88
N PHE A 12 6.10 3.24 10.61
CA PHE A 12 5.82 3.90 9.34
C PHE A 12 7.06 3.77 8.43
N PRO A 13 7.05 2.87 7.44
CA PRO A 13 8.26 2.48 6.70
C PRO A 13 8.92 3.64 5.95
N LEU A 14 8.15 4.48 5.27
CA LEU A 14 8.70 5.65 4.57
C LEU A 14 9.44 6.60 5.53
N GLY A 15 8.88 6.83 6.73
CA GLY A 15 9.55 7.65 7.74
C GLY A 15 10.81 6.99 8.30
N PHE A 16 10.76 5.67 8.56
CA PHE A 16 11.92 4.91 9.04
C PHE A 16 13.07 4.90 8.01
N CYS A 17 12.73 4.80 6.72
CA CYS A 17 13.70 4.70 5.63
C CYS A 17 14.14 6.06 5.07
N ASP A 18 13.74 7.17 5.68
CA ASP A 18 14.01 8.54 5.20
C ASP A 18 13.53 8.75 3.74
N GLY A 19 12.47 8.03 3.36
CA GLY A 19 11.86 8.12 2.04
C GLY A 19 11.15 9.45 1.84
N LEU A 20 11.32 10.07 0.68
CA LEU A 20 10.59 11.29 0.35
C LEU A 20 9.10 11.01 0.23
N ARG A 21 8.29 12.01 0.53
CA ARG A 21 6.83 11.91 0.43
C ARG A 21 6.37 11.69 -1.00
N ASP A 22 6.94 12.45 -1.95
CA ASP A 22 6.76 12.20 -3.38
C ASP A 22 7.65 11.03 -3.81
N ASN A 23 7.09 10.08 -4.55
CA ASN A 23 7.85 8.91 -4.97
C ASN A 23 8.83 9.25 -6.10
N ASP A 24 10.08 9.45 -5.73
CA ASP A 24 11.20 9.65 -6.65
C ASP A 24 11.94 8.33 -7.02
N GLY A 25 11.52 7.21 -6.42
CA GLY A 25 12.13 5.89 -6.60
C GLY A 25 13.51 5.74 -5.96
N VAL A 26 13.94 6.71 -5.12
CA VAL A 26 15.26 6.69 -4.47
C VAL A 26 15.13 6.09 -3.07
N MET A 27 15.95 5.09 -2.78
CA MET A 27 16.08 4.47 -1.47
C MET A 27 17.20 5.15 -0.69
N ASN A 28 16.86 5.86 0.40
CA ASN A 28 17.85 6.46 1.29
C ASN A 28 18.31 5.46 2.36
N ARG A 29 17.38 4.68 2.91
CA ARG A 29 17.63 3.61 3.88
C ARG A 29 16.75 2.42 3.54
N CYS A 30 17.30 1.21 3.67
CA CYS A 30 16.55 0.00 3.42
C CYS A 30 15.75 -0.46 4.65
N ILE A 31 14.51 -0.90 4.44
CA ILE A 31 13.67 -1.44 5.52
C ILE A 31 14.30 -2.65 6.22
N SER A 32 15.19 -3.39 5.56
CA SER A 32 15.92 -4.50 6.18
C SER A 32 16.79 -4.09 7.37
N GLU A 33 17.20 -2.82 7.47
CA GLU A 33 17.92 -2.28 8.63
C GLU A 33 17.06 -2.22 9.90
N PHE A 34 15.74 -2.33 9.77
CA PHE A 34 14.86 -2.46 10.93
C PHE A 34 15.13 -3.73 11.74
N ALA A 35 15.82 -4.72 11.16
CA ALA A 35 16.27 -5.90 11.89
C ALA A 35 17.17 -5.55 13.09
N ASP A 36 17.90 -4.45 13.05
CA ASP A 36 18.75 -3.99 14.17
C ASP A 36 17.93 -3.57 15.40
N TRP A 37 16.62 -3.35 15.22
CA TRP A 37 15.69 -3.04 16.31
C TRP A 37 15.13 -4.28 17.02
N ILE A 38 15.36 -5.49 16.50
CA ILE A 38 14.83 -6.73 17.08
C ILE A 38 15.18 -6.86 18.58
N PRO A 39 16.43 -6.62 19.05
CA PRO A 39 16.74 -6.70 20.48
C PRO A 39 15.95 -5.69 21.32
N HIS A 40 15.66 -4.49 20.77
CA HIS A 40 14.84 -3.48 21.43
C HIS A 40 13.39 -3.93 21.54
N LEU A 41 12.81 -4.48 20.47
CA LEU A 41 11.44 -5.01 20.44
C LEU A 41 11.26 -6.14 21.46
N GLN A 42 12.22 -7.06 21.52
CA GLN A 42 12.22 -8.15 22.50
C GLN A 42 12.27 -7.61 23.95
N LYS A 43 13.09 -6.59 24.20
CA LYS A 43 13.19 -5.94 25.51
C LYS A 43 11.91 -5.21 25.90
N LEU A 44 11.17 -4.68 24.93
CA LEU A 44 9.85 -4.07 25.13
C LEU A 44 8.75 -5.12 25.35
N GLY A 45 8.99 -6.37 25.03
CA GLY A 45 7.98 -7.44 25.03
C GLY A 45 7.00 -7.30 23.87
N ALA A 46 7.43 -6.79 22.71
CA ALA A 46 6.58 -6.71 21.54
C ALA A 46 6.37 -8.11 20.92
N ASP A 47 5.12 -8.49 20.74
CA ASP A 47 4.71 -9.77 20.12
C ASP A 47 4.59 -9.66 18.60
N ALA A 48 4.33 -8.47 18.09
CA ALA A 48 4.15 -8.21 16.68
C ALA A 48 4.64 -6.82 16.26
N VAL A 49 5.11 -6.71 15.02
CA VAL A 49 5.32 -5.44 14.34
C VAL A 49 4.20 -5.22 13.33
N TYR A 50 3.56 -4.05 13.42
CA TYR A 50 2.61 -3.57 12.44
C TYR A 50 3.30 -2.56 11.54
N PHE A 51 3.46 -2.90 10.28
CA PHE A 51 3.96 -1.98 9.27
C PHE A 51 2.79 -1.23 8.64
N SER A 52 2.79 0.11 8.73
CA SER A 52 1.99 0.98 7.87
C SER A 52 2.32 0.68 6.41
N PRO A 53 1.57 1.18 5.41
CA PRO A 53 1.67 0.69 4.04
C PRO A 53 3.11 0.55 3.52
N ILE A 54 3.39 -0.61 2.92
CA ILE A 54 4.72 -1.00 2.41
C ILE A 54 4.77 -1.11 0.89
N PHE A 55 3.59 -1.13 0.25
CA PHE A 55 3.49 -1.34 -1.18
C PHE A 55 3.85 -0.10 -1.98
N GLU A 56 4.27 -0.30 -3.24
CA GLU A 56 4.60 0.79 -4.16
C GLU A 56 3.44 1.78 -4.23
N SER A 57 3.71 3.06 -4.00
CA SER A 57 2.72 4.12 -3.89
C SER A 57 3.11 5.37 -4.67
N ASP A 58 2.14 6.24 -4.94
CA ASP A 58 2.41 7.49 -5.65
C ASP A 58 3.07 8.53 -4.73
N TYR A 59 2.66 8.55 -3.44
CA TYR A 59 2.98 9.64 -2.55
C TYR A 59 3.30 9.18 -1.12
N HIS A 60 2.28 9.00 -0.27
CA HIS A 60 2.44 8.81 1.18
C HIS A 60 2.29 7.36 1.66
N GLY A 61 2.19 6.39 0.77
CA GLY A 61 2.02 4.98 1.10
C GLY A 61 0.57 4.50 1.08
N TYR A 62 -0.40 5.36 1.44
CA TYR A 62 -1.84 5.01 1.42
C TYR A 62 -2.48 5.16 0.03
N ASP A 63 -1.74 5.53 -0.97
CA ASP A 63 -2.13 5.69 -2.36
C ASP A 63 -1.42 4.64 -3.22
N THR A 64 -1.75 3.39 -2.95
CA THR A 64 -1.10 2.21 -3.56
C THR A 64 -1.17 2.26 -5.08
N ARG A 65 -0.02 2.02 -5.71
CA ARG A 65 0.15 1.90 -7.16
C ARG A 65 0.26 0.44 -7.60
N ASP A 66 0.88 -0.39 -6.76
CA ASP A 66 1.08 -1.80 -7.05
C ASP A 66 1.17 -2.59 -5.73
N TYR A 67 0.23 -3.51 -5.50
CA TYR A 67 0.18 -4.37 -4.30
C TYR A 67 1.19 -5.53 -4.32
N ARG A 68 1.86 -5.79 -5.43
CA ARG A 68 2.80 -6.91 -5.61
C ARG A 68 4.26 -6.50 -5.43
N VAL A 69 4.51 -5.21 -5.31
CA VAL A 69 5.86 -4.63 -5.23
C VAL A 69 6.00 -3.79 -3.96
N ILE A 70 7.07 -4.03 -3.23
CA ILE A 70 7.48 -3.18 -2.11
C ILE A 70 7.91 -1.82 -2.67
N ASP A 71 7.52 -0.74 -2.00
CA ASP A 71 7.88 0.62 -2.39
C ASP A 71 9.40 0.77 -2.50
N LYS A 72 9.85 1.25 -3.66
CA LYS A 72 11.28 1.37 -3.99
C LYS A 72 12.04 2.28 -3.05
N ARG A 73 11.35 3.25 -2.45
CA ARG A 73 11.94 4.17 -1.46
C ARG A 73 12.33 3.46 -0.17
N ILE A 74 11.76 2.30 0.13
CA ILE A 74 12.06 1.52 1.34
C ILE A 74 12.82 0.22 1.06
N GLY A 75 12.87 -0.24 -0.19
CA GLY A 75 13.60 -1.46 -0.54
C GLY A 75 12.99 -2.25 -1.68
N SER A 76 13.06 -3.56 -1.56
CA SER A 76 12.54 -4.53 -2.52
C SER A 76 11.78 -5.65 -1.82
N ASN A 77 11.03 -6.46 -2.59
CA ASN A 77 10.37 -7.66 -2.07
C ASN A 77 11.36 -8.58 -1.34
N LYS A 78 12.59 -8.71 -1.86
CA LYS A 78 13.65 -9.51 -1.24
C LYS A 78 14.06 -8.94 0.11
N ASN A 79 14.32 -7.64 0.19
CA ASN A 79 14.72 -6.98 1.45
C ASN A 79 13.64 -7.13 2.53
N PHE A 80 12.37 -6.99 2.15
CA PHE A 80 11.26 -7.15 3.10
C PHE A 80 11.10 -8.61 3.54
N ALA A 81 11.20 -9.57 2.62
CA ALA A 81 11.14 -11.00 2.97
C ALA A 81 12.28 -11.41 3.94
N GLU A 82 13.49 -10.89 3.74
CA GLU A 82 14.62 -11.12 4.66
C GLU A 82 14.35 -10.52 6.05
N LEU A 83 13.76 -9.33 6.13
CA LEU A 83 13.36 -8.73 7.40
C LEU A 83 12.29 -9.56 8.12
N VAL A 84 11.25 -9.98 7.39
CA VAL A 84 10.17 -10.82 7.95
C VAL A 84 10.73 -12.12 8.51
N SER A 85 11.66 -12.77 7.80
CA SER A 85 12.34 -13.99 8.29
C SER A 85 13.02 -13.76 9.64
N LYS A 86 13.81 -12.69 9.76
CA LYS A 86 14.50 -12.35 11.01
C LYS A 86 13.56 -12.03 12.17
N LEU A 87 12.44 -11.33 11.89
CA LEU A 87 11.40 -11.06 12.90
C LEU A 87 10.75 -12.36 13.38
N HIS A 88 10.41 -13.25 12.45
CA HIS A 88 9.82 -14.55 12.79
C HIS A 88 10.80 -15.44 13.58
N GLU A 89 12.10 -15.47 13.22
CA GLU A 89 13.15 -16.16 13.96
C GLU A 89 13.27 -15.63 15.41
N ALA A 90 13.02 -14.34 15.60
CA ALA A 90 12.99 -13.70 16.92
C ALA A 90 11.66 -13.91 17.69
N GLY A 91 10.70 -14.65 17.12
CA GLY A 91 9.37 -14.88 17.71
C GLY A 91 8.39 -13.73 17.54
N ILE A 92 8.71 -12.71 16.73
CA ILE A 92 7.90 -11.52 16.50
C ILE A 92 7.07 -11.70 15.23
N LYS A 93 5.75 -11.56 15.33
CA LYS A 93 4.83 -11.64 14.19
C LYS A 93 4.86 -10.34 13.37
N VAL A 94 4.47 -10.45 12.11
CA VAL A 94 4.38 -9.31 11.19
C VAL A 94 2.94 -9.12 10.74
N VAL A 95 2.47 -7.89 10.84
CA VAL A 95 1.17 -7.43 10.31
C VAL A 95 1.44 -6.29 9.34
N ILE A 96 0.81 -6.35 8.17
CA ILE A 96 0.97 -5.39 7.09
C ILE A 96 -0.34 -4.63 6.90
N ASP A 97 -0.26 -3.32 6.71
CA ASP A 97 -1.40 -2.48 6.37
C ASP A 97 -1.86 -2.75 4.94
N GLY A 98 -3.08 -3.26 4.79
CA GLY A 98 -3.73 -3.49 3.52
C GLY A 98 -4.72 -2.38 3.20
N VAL A 99 -4.33 -1.43 2.35
CA VAL A 99 -5.21 -0.33 1.89
C VAL A 99 -6.07 -0.83 0.74
N PHE A 100 -7.20 -1.51 1.04
CA PHE A 100 -8.07 -2.13 0.03
C PHE A 100 -9.34 -1.33 -0.27
N ASN A 101 -9.53 -0.15 0.33
CA ASN A 101 -10.67 0.72 0.04
C ASN A 101 -10.46 1.60 -1.20
N HIS A 102 -9.23 2.00 -1.46
CA HIS A 102 -8.84 2.91 -2.53
C HIS A 102 -7.40 2.68 -2.97
N VAL A 103 -7.05 3.25 -4.11
CA VAL A 103 -5.71 3.20 -4.71
C VAL A 103 -5.26 4.59 -5.13
N GLY A 104 -3.96 4.76 -5.40
CA GLY A 104 -3.43 5.95 -6.06
C GLY A 104 -3.83 6.03 -7.53
N ARG A 105 -3.73 7.22 -8.11
CA ARG A 105 -4.01 7.43 -9.55
C ARG A 105 -3.00 6.71 -10.45
N GLY A 106 -1.84 6.34 -9.91
CA GLY A 106 -0.81 5.54 -10.58
C GLY A 106 -1.13 4.04 -10.69
N PHE A 107 -2.22 3.56 -10.05
CA PHE A 107 -2.63 2.17 -10.12
C PHE A 107 -2.92 1.74 -11.57
N PHE A 108 -2.40 0.58 -11.97
CA PHE A 108 -2.42 0.16 -13.38
C PHE A 108 -3.82 0.14 -14.00
N ALA A 109 -4.80 -0.37 -13.28
CA ALA A 109 -6.18 -0.45 -13.77
C ALA A 109 -6.81 0.94 -13.95
N PHE A 110 -6.53 1.88 -13.03
CA PHE A 110 -7.04 3.24 -13.15
C PHE A 110 -6.35 4.01 -14.29
N LYS A 111 -5.05 3.79 -14.51
CA LYS A 111 -4.34 4.36 -15.67
C LYS A 111 -4.93 3.86 -16.99
N ASP A 112 -5.25 2.59 -17.10
CA ASP A 112 -5.91 2.03 -18.27
C ASP A 112 -7.29 2.68 -18.51
N VAL A 113 -8.06 2.94 -17.45
CA VAL A 113 -9.33 3.69 -17.56
C VAL A 113 -9.08 5.12 -18.02
N CYS A 114 -8.06 5.81 -17.50
CA CYS A 114 -7.72 7.16 -17.95
C CYS A 114 -7.35 7.21 -19.44
N GLU A 115 -6.72 6.16 -19.97
CA GLU A 115 -6.30 6.06 -21.37
C GLU A 115 -7.46 5.64 -22.30
N LYS A 116 -8.16 4.55 -21.95
CA LYS A 116 -9.14 3.87 -22.82
C LYS A 116 -10.59 4.25 -22.57
N LYS A 117 -10.91 4.91 -21.45
CA LYS A 117 -12.26 5.32 -21.08
C LYS A 117 -13.24 4.14 -21.09
N TRP A 118 -14.30 4.22 -21.92
CA TRP A 118 -15.31 3.16 -22.08
C TRP A 118 -14.75 1.80 -22.52
N ASP A 119 -13.65 1.83 -23.27
CA ASP A 119 -13.02 0.62 -23.82
C ASP A 119 -12.10 -0.08 -22.81
N SER A 120 -11.90 0.48 -21.62
CA SER A 120 -11.11 -0.14 -20.56
C SER A 120 -11.80 -1.37 -20.00
N ALA A 121 -11.05 -2.47 -19.90
CA ALA A 121 -11.50 -3.69 -19.22
C ALA A 121 -11.68 -3.51 -17.71
N TYR A 122 -11.08 -2.45 -17.14
CA TYR A 122 -11.05 -2.18 -15.70
C TYR A 122 -12.03 -1.09 -15.26
N LYS A 123 -12.88 -0.54 -16.15
CA LYS A 123 -13.78 0.56 -15.79
C LYS A 123 -14.73 0.23 -14.63
N ASP A 124 -15.16 -1.04 -14.55
CA ASP A 124 -16.08 -1.51 -13.51
C ASP A 124 -15.39 -1.87 -12.18
N TRP A 125 -14.05 -1.73 -12.12
CA TRP A 125 -13.28 -1.83 -10.88
C TRP A 125 -13.40 -0.57 -10.01
N PHE A 126 -14.00 0.48 -10.56
CA PHE A 126 -14.19 1.77 -9.90
C PHE A 126 -15.63 2.24 -10.07
N ASN A 127 -16.10 3.12 -9.19
CA ASN A 127 -17.38 3.79 -9.37
C ASN A 127 -17.19 5.00 -10.29
N ILE A 128 -17.51 4.84 -11.57
CA ILE A 128 -17.24 5.82 -12.65
C ILE A 128 -18.55 6.28 -13.29
N SER A 129 -18.60 7.56 -13.68
CA SER A 129 -19.63 8.12 -14.56
C SER A 129 -18.96 8.87 -15.71
N PHE A 130 -19.28 8.47 -16.93
CA PHE A 130 -18.79 9.13 -18.13
C PHE A 130 -19.61 10.37 -18.55
N ASP A 131 -20.72 10.65 -17.83
CA ASP A 131 -21.52 11.88 -18.00
C ASP A 131 -20.94 13.07 -17.19
N GLY A 132 -19.90 12.84 -16.39
CA GLY A 132 -19.26 13.84 -15.54
C GLY A 132 -17.79 14.07 -15.87
N ASN A 133 -17.14 14.86 -15.01
CA ASN A 133 -15.69 15.07 -15.08
C ASN A 133 -15.09 15.12 -13.68
N SER A 134 -13.84 14.74 -13.57
CA SER A 134 -13.09 14.84 -12.32
C SER A 134 -12.41 16.22 -12.21
N PRO A 135 -11.94 16.62 -11.01
CA PRO A 135 -11.11 17.81 -10.83
C PRO A 135 -9.78 17.75 -11.61
N TYR A 136 -9.34 16.57 -12.04
CA TYR A 136 -8.15 16.37 -12.87
C TYR A 136 -8.43 16.48 -14.37
N ASN A 137 -9.68 16.77 -14.75
CA ASN A 137 -10.11 16.88 -16.14
C ASN A 137 -9.92 15.57 -16.95
N ASP A 138 -10.24 14.45 -16.33
CA ASP A 138 -10.08 13.11 -16.91
C ASP A 138 -11.08 12.79 -18.03
N GLY A 139 -12.13 13.62 -18.20
CA GLY A 139 -13.23 13.36 -19.14
C GLY A 139 -14.24 12.33 -18.64
N PHE A 140 -14.19 12.00 -17.36
CA PHE A 140 -15.18 11.21 -16.62
C PHE A 140 -15.08 11.56 -15.14
N TRP A 141 -16.17 11.32 -14.40
CA TRP A 141 -16.20 11.40 -12.95
C TRP A 141 -15.92 10.02 -12.34
N TYR A 142 -15.30 10.01 -11.18
CA TYR A 142 -15.11 8.80 -10.36
C TYR A 142 -15.21 9.14 -8.87
N GLU A 143 -15.56 8.13 -8.06
CA GLU A 143 -15.62 8.29 -6.62
C GLU A 143 -14.20 8.30 -6.02
N GLY A 144 -13.84 9.39 -5.31
CA GLY A 144 -12.65 9.47 -4.47
C GLY A 144 -12.99 9.16 -3.01
N TRP A 145 -12.01 8.68 -2.25
CA TRP A 145 -12.16 8.46 -0.82
C TRP A 145 -12.40 9.79 -0.10
N GLU A 146 -13.56 9.91 0.57
CA GLU A 146 -13.97 11.13 1.30
C GLU A 146 -13.82 12.44 0.48
N GLY A 147 -13.96 12.38 -0.84
CA GLY A 147 -13.80 13.53 -1.74
C GLY A 147 -12.36 13.81 -2.18
N TYR A 148 -11.39 13.01 -1.75
CA TYR A 148 -10.00 13.10 -2.20
C TYR A 148 -9.82 12.33 -3.51
N TYR A 149 -9.77 13.04 -4.63
CA TYR A 149 -9.68 12.44 -5.98
C TYR A 149 -8.31 11.84 -6.34
N ASN A 150 -7.28 12.11 -5.56
CA ASN A 150 -6.00 11.39 -5.66
C ASN A 150 -6.08 9.97 -5.06
N LEU A 151 -7.13 9.66 -4.31
CA LEU A 151 -7.41 8.37 -3.69
C LEU A 151 -8.65 7.77 -4.35
N VAL A 152 -8.45 7.00 -5.42
CA VAL A 152 -9.52 6.46 -6.26
C VAL A 152 -10.17 5.28 -5.55
N LYS A 153 -11.46 5.37 -5.25
CA LYS A 153 -12.18 4.33 -4.52
C LYS A 153 -12.39 3.11 -5.40
N LEU A 154 -12.12 1.94 -4.82
CA LEU A 154 -12.31 0.64 -5.44
C LEU A 154 -13.77 0.18 -5.34
N ASN A 155 -14.24 -0.57 -6.33
CA ASN A 155 -15.57 -1.18 -6.33
C ASN A 155 -15.50 -2.64 -5.86
N LEU A 156 -15.41 -2.86 -4.57
CA LEU A 156 -15.32 -4.21 -3.96
C LEU A 156 -16.53 -5.12 -4.22
N ASN A 157 -17.54 -4.68 -4.98
CA ASN A 157 -18.60 -5.53 -5.49
C ASN A 157 -18.22 -6.21 -6.82
N ASN A 158 -17.12 -5.79 -7.46
CA ASN A 158 -16.62 -6.41 -8.68
C ASN A 158 -15.75 -7.64 -8.32
N PRO A 159 -16.14 -8.86 -8.77
CA PRO A 159 -15.43 -10.07 -8.40
C PRO A 159 -14.02 -10.16 -8.99
N ASP A 160 -13.77 -9.58 -10.16
CA ASP A 160 -12.44 -9.63 -10.80
C ASP A 160 -11.44 -8.76 -10.04
N GLU A 161 -11.91 -7.61 -9.52
CA GLU A 161 -11.12 -6.75 -8.66
C GLU A 161 -10.80 -7.43 -7.33
N VAL A 162 -11.82 -8.01 -6.68
CA VAL A 162 -11.63 -8.75 -5.42
C VAL A 162 -10.65 -9.91 -5.61
N ASN A 163 -10.77 -10.66 -6.71
CA ASN A 163 -9.84 -11.74 -7.03
C ASN A 163 -8.39 -11.23 -7.17
N TYR A 164 -8.20 -10.09 -7.85
CA TYR A 164 -6.87 -9.47 -7.96
C TYR A 164 -6.27 -9.10 -6.58
N LEU A 165 -7.11 -8.62 -5.64
CA LEU A 165 -6.65 -8.20 -4.31
C LEU A 165 -6.30 -9.39 -3.39
N ILE A 166 -6.89 -10.57 -3.59
CA ILE A 166 -6.66 -11.77 -2.76
C ILE A 166 -5.62 -12.74 -3.34
N GLU A 167 -5.16 -12.56 -4.58
CA GLU A 167 -4.05 -13.30 -5.20
C GLU A 167 -2.68 -12.83 -4.66
#